data_ebb5eefaa86add419ccf1cc62ea98514
#
_entry.id   ebb5eefaa86add419ccf1cc62ea98514
#
_cell.length_a   1.000
_cell.length_b   1.000
_cell.length_c   1.000
_cell.angle_alpha   90.00
_cell.angle_beta   90.00
_cell.angle_gamma   90.00
#
_symmetry.space_group_name_H-M   'P 1'
#
loop_
_entity.id
_entity.type
_entity.pdbx_description
1 polymer ?
#
loop_
_entity_poly.entity_id
_entity_poly.type
_entity_poly.pdbx_seq_one_letter_code
_entity_poly.pdbx_strand_id
1 'polypeptide(L)'
;MNIMKDYDAFAQELHGYIQENEEALIEQLLELVRHKSVSASGEGVEACCAYIAGVMEKIGIETTVRPIKPYPCITGKLGDDPAKKTVLIYAHYDVQPEGDLSKWKSEPFEPVIHDGRIWGRGTADNKGPLMAHLLAVDYLKNRLGRLPVNLKFIFEGCEESNSVGLPEFLAENKELLKADMVYFSDGSKSHSDEPIIALGVKGMLYVELVLTSMVRDVHSQYAPVLPNAAWEMVELLGKLRRDGIVQIPGFYEDIIPATPKENEILNSGPNVDAALRKTYGADPIYDPKVGYYATLNNTPTFNISGISSGFTGDGTATVIPSKAVAKLDMRLVVAQSGKKILENLKAYLHTLGYDNVEVICHGITDPAKTSIDTPYLPVIQRAVNEEFGSSLVYPNRPSTAPDYLWTNILGLPTIQVRWCDFDSDNHAPNEHLKVENYLKGIALTATALTEIGTMPLEEGR
;
A
#
# COMPACT_ATOMS: atom_id res chain seq x y z
N MET A 1 24.33 -27.90 17.28
CA MET A 1 23.27 -28.38 16.40
C MET A 1 23.48 -27.70 15.06
N ASN A 2 23.45 -28.42 13.95
CA ASN A 2 23.86 -27.86 12.65
C ASN A 2 22.63 -27.16 12.03
N ILE A 3 22.53 -25.86 12.22
CA ILE A 3 21.37 -25.02 11.82
C ILE A 3 20.96 -25.26 10.35
N MET A 4 21.91 -25.47 9.44
CA MET A 4 21.61 -25.76 8.02
C MET A 4 20.90 -27.10 7.84
N LYS A 5 21.32 -28.19 8.51
CA LYS A 5 20.65 -29.51 8.36
C LYS A 5 19.23 -29.52 8.93
N ASP A 6 18.99 -28.75 9.99
CA ASP A 6 17.66 -28.61 10.58
C ASP A 6 16.73 -27.77 9.66
N TYR A 7 17.31 -26.83 8.90
CA TYR A 7 16.55 -25.97 7.97
C TYR A 7 16.14 -26.74 6.70
N ASP A 8 17.07 -27.49 6.07
CA ASP A 8 16.78 -28.30 4.89
C ASP A 8 15.68 -29.34 5.18
N ALA A 9 15.71 -29.94 6.39
CA ALA A 9 14.66 -30.87 6.82
C ALA A 9 13.31 -30.18 7.00
N PHE A 10 13.29 -28.97 7.55
CA PHE A 10 12.07 -28.16 7.69
C PHE A 10 11.48 -27.80 6.32
N ALA A 11 12.30 -27.30 5.40
CA ALA A 11 11.86 -26.92 4.07
C ALA A 11 11.29 -28.14 3.30
N GLN A 12 11.97 -29.29 3.39
CA GLN A 12 11.48 -30.53 2.77
C GLN A 12 10.13 -30.99 3.35
N GLU A 13 9.96 -30.94 4.67
CA GLU A 13 8.70 -31.29 5.35
C GLU A 13 7.58 -30.33 4.96
N LEU A 14 7.85 -29.02 4.93
CA LEU A 14 6.88 -27.99 4.54
C LEU A 14 6.41 -28.16 3.11
N HIS A 15 7.35 -28.29 2.16
CA HIS A 15 7.00 -28.50 0.74
C HIS A 15 6.26 -29.81 0.51
N GLY A 16 6.66 -30.89 1.21
CA GLY A 16 5.93 -32.17 1.18
C GLY A 16 4.49 -32.02 1.67
N TYR A 17 4.29 -31.33 2.80
CA TYR A 17 2.95 -31.03 3.32
C TYR A 17 2.10 -30.22 2.34
N ILE A 18 2.66 -29.16 1.75
CA ILE A 18 1.94 -28.34 0.77
C ILE A 18 1.53 -29.16 -0.43
N GLN A 19 2.43 -29.97 -0.97
CA GLN A 19 2.14 -30.85 -2.13
C GLN A 19 1.07 -31.90 -1.81
N GLU A 20 1.12 -32.54 -0.64
CA GLU A 20 0.14 -33.54 -0.21
C GLU A 20 -1.25 -32.96 0.05
N ASN A 21 -1.34 -31.65 0.38
CA ASN A 21 -2.59 -30.99 0.78
C ASN A 21 -3.02 -29.89 -0.21
N GLU A 22 -2.42 -29.82 -1.39
CA GLU A 22 -2.61 -28.73 -2.35
C GLU A 22 -4.09 -28.38 -2.59
N GLU A 23 -4.92 -29.37 -2.91
CA GLU A 23 -6.35 -29.16 -3.18
C GLU A 23 -7.08 -28.57 -1.95
N ALA A 24 -6.77 -29.05 -0.74
CA ALA A 24 -7.40 -28.57 0.47
C ALA A 24 -6.95 -27.14 0.84
N LEU A 25 -5.68 -26.81 0.60
CA LEU A 25 -5.14 -25.46 0.83
C LEU A 25 -5.75 -24.45 -0.16
N ILE A 26 -5.93 -24.84 -1.42
CA ILE A 26 -6.57 -24.01 -2.44
C ILE A 26 -8.04 -23.79 -2.09
N GLU A 27 -8.79 -24.84 -1.67
CA GLU A 27 -10.21 -24.72 -1.33
C GLU A 27 -10.45 -23.72 -0.18
N GLN A 28 -9.51 -23.57 0.77
CA GLN A 28 -9.60 -22.55 1.82
C GLN A 28 -9.63 -21.12 1.24
N LEU A 29 -8.83 -20.85 0.20
CA LEU A 29 -8.88 -19.57 -0.50
C LEU A 29 -10.17 -19.42 -1.30
N LEU A 30 -10.58 -20.44 -2.05
CA LEU A 30 -11.81 -20.38 -2.83
C LEU A 30 -13.01 -20.05 -1.94
N GLU A 31 -13.09 -20.70 -0.77
CA GLU A 31 -14.17 -20.42 0.19
C GLU A 31 -14.13 -18.99 0.71
N LEU A 32 -12.93 -18.45 1.04
CA LEU A 32 -12.80 -17.06 1.47
C LEU A 32 -13.21 -16.08 0.37
N VAL A 33 -12.91 -16.37 -0.90
CA VAL A 33 -13.28 -15.50 -2.04
C VAL A 33 -14.80 -15.46 -2.23
N ARG A 34 -15.53 -16.57 -1.98
CA ARG A 34 -17.01 -16.62 -2.03
C ARG A 34 -17.68 -15.67 -1.04
N HIS A 35 -17.00 -15.34 0.07
CA HIS A 35 -17.49 -14.34 1.01
C HIS A 35 -17.22 -12.93 0.46
N LYS A 36 -18.23 -12.29 -0.13
CA LYS A 36 -18.13 -10.89 -0.56
C LYS A 36 -17.68 -9.99 0.58
N SER A 37 -16.96 -8.91 0.26
CA SER A 37 -16.49 -7.92 1.23
C SER A 37 -16.14 -6.60 0.55
N VAL A 38 -17.09 -6.04 -0.20
CA VAL A 38 -16.89 -4.82 -0.97
C VAL A 38 -17.01 -3.60 -0.05
N SER A 39 -15.89 -2.99 0.35
CA SER A 39 -15.90 -1.88 1.31
C SER A 39 -16.60 -0.62 0.79
N ALA A 40 -16.57 -0.35 -0.52
CA ALA A 40 -17.25 0.80 -1.11
C ALA A 40 -18.78 0.78 -0.94
N SER A 41 -19.39 -0.39 -0.85
CA SER A 41 -20.84 -0.58 -0.64
C SER A 41 -21.20 -1.15 0.74
N GLY A 42 -20.25 -1.75 1.43
CA GLY A 42 -20.48 -2.51 2.66
C GLY A 42 -20.99 -3.93 2.44
N GLU A 43 -21.18 -4.35 1.17
CA GLU A 43 -21.75 -5.66 0.87
C GLU A 43 -20.85 -6.78 1.35
N GLY A 44 -21.38 -7.59 2.28
CA GLY A 44 -20.75 -8.82 2.78
C GLY A 44 -19.57 -8.63 3.74
N VAL A 45 -19.12 -7.40 4.03
CA VAL A 45 -17.92 -7.12 4.84
C VAL A 45 -18.01 -7.76 6.24
N GLU A 46 -19.15 -7.63 6.94
CA GLU A 46 -19.32 -8.21 8.28
C GLU A 46 -19.36 -9.76 8.24
N ALA A 47 -19.97 -10.34 7.21
CA ALA A 47 -20.03 -11.79 7.04
C ALA A 47 -18.64 -12.38 6.76
N CYS A 48 -17.85 -11.72 5.91
CA CYS A 48 -16.47 -12.08 5.63
C CYS A 48 -15.59 -11.98 6.90
N CYS A 49 -15.76 -10.90 7.68
CA CYS A 49 -15.11 -10.73 8.98
C CYS A 49 -15.41 -11.93 9.91
N ALA A 50 -16.67 -12.30 10.05
CA ALA A 50 -17.09 -13.41 10.91
C ALA A 50 -16.51 -14.75 10.41
N TYR A 51 -16.45 -14.99 9.10
CA TYR A 51 -15.84 -16.17 8.53
C TYR A 51 -14.36 -16.28 8.88
N ILE A 52 -13.59 -15.19 8.65
CA ILE A 52 -12.15 -15.15 8.95
C ILE A 52 -11.90 -15.35 10.45
N ALA A 53 -12.68 -14.69 11.32
CA ALA A 53 -12.58 -14.89 12.77
C ALA A 53 -12.77 -16.37 13.14
N GLY A 54 -13.76 -17.05 12.54
CA GLY A 54 -13.97 -18.48 12.72
C GLY A 54 -12.81 -19.36 12.22
N VAL A 55 -12.16 -18.99 11.12
CA VAL A 55 -10.94 -19.68 10.65
C VAL A 55 -9.81 -19.50 11.65
N MET A 56 -9.57 -18.26 12.12
CA MET A 56 -8.54 -17.98 13.13
C MET A 56 -8.76 -18.77 14.44
N GLU A 57 -10.03 -18.83 14.93
CA GLU A 57 -10.39 -19.62 16.11
C GLU A 57 -10.14 -21.13 15.92
N LYS A 58 -10.43 -21.69 14.74
CA LYS A 58 -10.15 -23.10 14.42
C LYS A 58 -8.65 -23.41 14.43
N ILE A 59 -7.81 -22.48 13.97
CA ILE A 59 -6.36 -22.57 14.09
C ILE A 59 -5.95 -22.51 15.58
N GLY A 60 -6.80 -21.94 16.43
CA GLY A 60 -6.58 -21.74 17.86
C GLY A 60 -5.84 -20.43 18.15
N ILE A 61 -6.07 -19.43 17.34
CA ILE A 61 -5.68 -18.04 17.58
C ILE A 61 -6.73 -17.42 18.52
N GLU A 62 -6.30 -16.77 19.60
CA GLU A 62 -7.17 -15.99 20.47
C GLU A 62 -7.66 -14.77 19.70
N THR A 63 -8.91 -14.83 19.23
CA THR A 63 -9.46 -13.90 18.24
C THR A 63 -10.48 -12.95 18.87
N THR A 64 -10.46 -11.69 18.45
CA THR A 64 -11.45 -10.68 18.85
C THR A 64 -11.82 -9.80 17.67
N VAL A 65 -13.11 -9.74 17.36
CA VAL A 65 -13.66 -8.78 16.40
C VAL A 65 -13.83 -7.42 17.09
N ARG A 66 -13.20 -6.38 16.54
CA ARG A 66 -13.19 -5.01 17.08
C ARG A 66 -14.15 -4.12 16.28
N PRO A 67 -15.10 -3.45 16.95
CA PRO A 67 -16.09 -2.64 16.26
C PRO A 67 -15.54 -1.27 15.83
N ILE A 68 -14.66 -1.28 14.83
CA ILE A 68 -14.21 -0.06 14.15
C ILE A 68 -15.26 0.33 13.11
N LYS A 69 -15.42 1.62 12.86
CA LYS A 69 -16.29 2.11 11.79
C LYS A 69 -15.44 2.60 10.59
N PRO A 70 -15.87 2.40 9.35
CA PRO A 70 -17.22 1.87 8.98
C PRO A 70 -17.34 0.35 9.17
N TYR A 71 -16.23 -0.42 9.18
CA TYR A 71 -16.27 -1.88 9.23
C TYR A 71 -15.37 -2.43 10.33
N PRO A 72 -15.70 -3.60 10.91
CA PRO A 72 -14.91 -4.19 11.99
C PRO A 72 -13.49 -4.55 11.53
N CYS A 73 -12.56 -4.59 12.47
CA CYS A 73 -11.29 -5.27 12.27
C CYS A 73 -11.19 -6.51 13.16
N ILE A 74 -10.32 -7.44 12.82
CA ILE A 74 -10.07 -8.64 13.61
C ILE A 74 -8.68 -8.50 14.23
N THR A 75 -8.60 -8.66 15.56
CA THR A 75 -7.31 -8.78 16.24
C THR A 75 -7.12 -10.21 16.73
N GLY A 76 -5.90 -10.72 16.65
CA GLY A 76 -5.56 -12.06 17.10
C GLY A 76 -4.27 -12.11 17.91
N LYS A 77 -4.15 -13.12 18.79
CA LYS A 77 -2.92 -13.44 19.53
C LYS A 77 -2.67 -14.94 19.52
N LEU A 78 -1.42 -15.33 19.33
CA LEU A 78 -1.00 -16.72 19.40
C LEU A 78 0.42 -16.82 19.96
N GLY A 79 0.56 -17.44 21.15
CA GLY A 79 1.80 -17.48 21.90
C GLY A 79 2.04 -16.22 22.73
N ASP A 80 2.79 -16.41 23.83
CA ASP A 80 3.16 -15.35 24.78
C ASP A 80 4.49 -15.65 25.47
N ASP A 81 5.35 -16.43 24.84
CA ASP A 81 6.67 -16.80 25.35
C ASP A 81 7.59 -15.56 25.34
N PRO A 82 8.02 -15.06 26.51
CA PRO A 82 8.88 -13.88 26.58
C PRO A 82 10.28 -14.10 25.99
N ALA A 83 10.67 -15.36 25.76
CA ALA A 83 11.94 -15.73 25.12
C ALA A 83 11.87 -15.73 23.59
N LYS A 84 10.73 -15.33 23.01
CA LYS A 84 10.53 -15.29 21.56
C LYS A 84 10.23 -13.87 21.08
N LYS A 85 10.62 -13.59 19.84
CA LYS A 85 10.16 -12.39 19.14
C LYS A 85 8.66 -12.45 18.91
N THR A 86 8.02 -11.26 18.80
CA THR A 86 6.62 -11.12 18.46
C THR A 86 6.51 -10.48 17.08
N VAL A 87 5.84 -11.13 16.14
CA VAL A 87 5.55 -10.62 14.80
C VAL A 87 4.07 -10.23 14.73
N LEU A 88 3.80 -9.01 14.28
CA LEU A 88 2.45 -8.56 13.93
C LEU A 88 2.20 -8.85 12.45
N ILE A 89 1.22 -9.69 12.15
CA ILE A 89 0.78 -9.97 10.80
C ILE A 89 -0.42 -9.07 10.48
N TYR A 90 -0.30 -8.33 9.39
CA TYR A 90 -1.38 -7.50 8.83
C TYR A 90 -1.87 -8.07 7.50
N ALA A 91 -3.17 -7.93 7.25
CA ALA A 91 -3.81 -8.10 5.97
C ALA A 91 -5.14 -7.33 5.94
N HIS A 92 -5.72 -7.15 4.76
CA HIS A 92 -7.10 -6.68 4.64
C HIS A 92 -7.97 -7.73 3.96
N TYR A 93 -9.25 -7.73 4.31
CA TYR A 93 -10.20 -8.68 3.77
C TYR A 93 -11.29 -8.04 2.92
N ASP A 94 -11.34 -6.72 2.89
CA ASP A 94 -12.18 -6.02 1.93
C ASP A 94 -11.57 -6.03 0.53
N VAL A 95 -12.41 -5.76 -0.45
CA VAL A 95 -12.04 -5.79 -1.87
C VAL A 95 -12.70 -4.63 -2.61
N GLN A 96 -12.11 -4.26 -3.76
CA GLN A 96 -12.71 -3.33 -4.71
C GLN A 96 -14.02 -3.88 -5.30
N PRO A 97 -14.96 -3.00 -5.72
CA PRO A 97 -16.13 -3.41 -6.49
C PRO A 97 -15.74 -4.19 -7.76
N GLU A 98 -16.64 -5.05 -8.21
CA GLU A 98 -16.49 -5.87 -9.41
C GLU A 98 -16.35 -5.03 -10.70
N GLY A 99 -16.94 -3.84 -10.70
CA GLY A 99 -17.03 -3.00 -11.87
C GLY A 99 -17.99 -3.57 -12.92
N ASP A 100 -17.61 -3.49 -14.18
CA ASP A 100 -18.43 -3.96 -15.32
C ASP A 100 -18.38 -5.50 -15.44
N LEU A 101 -19.45 -6.16 -14.98
CA LEU A 101 -19.57 -7.63 -15.00
C LEU A 101 -19.46 -8.22 -16.42
N SER A 102 -19.80 -7.47 -17.47
CA SER A 102 -19.67 -7.98 -18.85
C SER A 102 -18.23 -8.22 -19.29
N LYS A 103 -17.26 -7.69 -18.56
CA LYS A 103 -15.82 -7.87 -18.82
C LYS A 103 -15.21 -9.05 -18.07
N TRP A 104 -15.95 -9.63 -17.13
CA TRP A 104 -15.51 -10.81 -16.41
C TRP A 104 -15.74 -12.08 -17.22
N LYS A 105 -14.77 -13.00 -17.20
CA LYS A 105 -14.86 -14.34 -17.83
C LYS A 105 -15.58 -15.35 -16.95
N SER A 106 -15.63 -15.11 -15.63
CA SER A 106 -16.34 -15.90 -14.62
C SER A 106 -16.95 -14.96 -13.59
N GLU A 107 -17.91 -15.44 -12.80
CA GLU A 107 -18.50 -14.64 -11.71
C GLU A 107 -17.41 -14.24 -10.70
N PRO A 108 -17.29 -12.94 -10.33
CA PRO A 108 -16.19 -12.43 -9.50
C PRO A 108 -16.02 -13.11 -8.14
N PHE A 109 -17.12 -13.55 -7.53
CA PHE A 109 -17.15 -14.18 -6.20
C PHE A 109 -17.50 -15.68 -6.25
N GLU A 110 -17.48 -16.28 -7.43
CA GLU A 110 -17.50 -17.73 -7.64
C GLU A 110 -16.17 -18.15 -8.26
N PRO A 111 -15.10 -18.25 -7.43
CA PRO A 111 -13.76 -18.41 -7.96
C PRO A 111 -13.63 -19.74 -8.71
N VAL A 112 -12.90 -19.70 -9.82
CA VAL A 112 -12.63 -20.87 -10.68
C VAL A 112 -11.14 -21.05 -10.88
N ILE A 113 -10.71 -22.30 -11.08
CA ILE A 113 -9.32 -22.62 -11.39
C ILE A 113 -9.24 -23.04 -12.85
N HIS A 114 -8.48 -22.32 -13.63
CA HIS A 114 -8.09 -22.71 -14.96
C HIS A 114 -6.73 -22.11 -15.36
N ASP A 115 -6.02 -22.78 -16.25
CA ASP A 115 -4.69 -22.36 -16.72
C ASP A 115 -3.68 -22.08 -15.57
N GLY A 116 -3.75 -22.90 -14.50
CA GLY A 116 -2.88 -22.79 -13.32
C GLY A 116 -3.11 -21.52 -12.48
N ARG A 117 -4.27 -20.87 -12.63
CA ARG A 117 -4.63 -19.63 -11.92
C ARG A 117 -5.98 -19.79 -11.22
N ILE A 118 -6.12 -19.12 -10.07
CA ILE A 118 -7.36 -18.95 -9.33
C ILE A 118 -7.93 -17.59 -9.76
N TRP A 119 -9.10 -17.57 -10.39
CA TRP A 119 -9.77 -16.39 -10.89
C TRP A 119 -10.88 -15.99 -9.95
N GLY A 120 -10.90 -14.73 -9.53
CA GLY A 120 -11.92 -14.17 -8.65
C GLY A 120 -11.48 -12.88 -7.99
N ARG A 121 -12.43 -12.01 -7.60
CA ARG A 121 -12.15 -10.75 -6.92
C ARG A 121 -11.58 -11.01 -5.53
N GLY A 122 -10.45 -10.40 -5.21
CA GLY A 122 -9.73 -10.55 -3.94
C GLY A 122 -8.74 -11.72 -3.91
N THR A 123 -8.60 -12.49 -4.99
CA THR A 123 -7.64 -13.60 -5.02
C THR A 123 -6.19 -13.14 -4.85
N ALA A 124 -5.83 -11.99 -5.40
CA ALA A 124 -4.51 -11.39 -5.29
C ALA A 124 -4.50 -10.23 -4.28
N ASP A 125 -5.62 -9.51 -4.13
CA ASP A 125 -5.74 -8.29 -3.35
C ASP A 125 -6.96 -8.33 -2.42
N ASN A 126 -6.85 -8.81 -1.17
CA ASN A 126 -5.70 -9.33 -0.44
C ASN A 126 -6.04 -10.67 0.26
N LYS A 127 -7.16 -11.33 -0.12
CA LYS A 127 -7.64 -12.59 0.50
C LYS A 127 -6.66 -13.76 0.30
N GLY A 128 -5.97 -13.80 -0.85
CA GLY A 128 -4.93 -14.80 -1.10
C GLY A 128 -3.78 -14.69 -0.10
N PRO A 129 -3.11 -13.54 0.00
CA PRO A 129 -2.08 -13.31 1.02
C PRO A 129 -2.58 -13.52 2.45
N LEU A 130 -3.77 -13.04 2.80
CA LEU A 130 -4.37 -13.25 4.12
C LEU A 130 -4.49 -14.75 4.45
N MET A 131 -5.07 -15.52 3.52
CA MET A 131 -5.26 -16.97 3.74
C MET A 131 -3.91 -17.70 3.76
N ALA A 132 -2.95 -17.30 2.93
CA ALA A 132 -1.60 -17.86 2.95
C ALA A 132 -0.92 -17.67 4.31
N HIS A 133 -1.07 -16.49 4.94
CA HIS A 133 -0.57 -16.24 6.30
C HIS A 133 -1.23 -17.18 7.32
N LEU A 134 -2.55 -17.32 7.29
CA LEU A 134 -3.27 -18.18 8.22
C LEU A 134 -2.89 -19.65 8.08
N LEU A 135 -2.78 -20.16 6.85
CA LEU A 135 -2.41 -21.55 6.56
C LEU A 135 -0.96 -21.86 6.94
N ALA A 136 -0.05 -20.92 6.77
CA ALA A 136 1.33 -21.04 7.26
C ALA A 136 1.38 -21.17 8.79
N VAL A 137 0.57 -20.37 9.49
CA VAL A 137 0.47 -20.42 10.96
C VAL A 137 -0.18 -21.72 11.42
N ASP A 138 -1.21 -22.20 10.72
CA ASP A 138 -1.84 -23.50 10.98
C ASP A 138 -0.82 -24.65 10.86
N TYR A 139 -0.04 -24.65 9.78
CA TYR A 139 1.05 -25.61 9.61
C TYR A 139 2.04 -25.60 10.78
N LEU A 140 2.58 -24.43 11.11
CA LEU A 140 3.58 -24.29 12.19
C LEU A 140 3.04 -24.74 13.54
N LYS A 141 1.80 -24.37 13.86
CA LYS A 141 1.19 -24.68 15.16
C LYS A 141 0.66 -26.11 15.24
N ASN A 142 -0.20 -26.50 14.31
CA ASN A 142 -1.02 -27.70 14.44
C ASN A 142 -0.38 -28.92 13.76
N ARG A 143 0.43 -28.72 12.70
CA ARG A 143 1.13 -29.80 12.02
C ARG A 143 2.53 -29.99 12.55
N LEU A 144 3.35 -28.95 12.58
CA LEU A 144 4.73 -29.02 13.07
C LEU A 144 4.80 -29.02 14.62
N GLY A 145 3.72 -28.57 15.28
CA GLY A 145 3.60 -28.58 16.75
C GLY A 145 4.48 -27.56 17.46
N ARG A 146 5.00 -26.54 16.76
CA ARG A 146 5.81 -25.48 17.35
C ARG A 146 5.57 -24.13 16.70
N LEU A 147 5.60 -23.07 17.53
CA LEU A 147 5.61 -21.69 17.05
C LEU A 147 7.02 -21.12 17.23
N PRO A 148 7.69 -20.71 16.14
CA PRO A 148 9.03 -20.12 16.25
C PRO A 148 9.02 -18.74 16.90
N VAL A 149 7.93 -17.99 16.76
CA VAL A 149 7.71 -16.63 17.27
C VAL A 149 6.35 -16.53 17.94
N ASN A 150 6.14 -15.51 18.77
CA ASN A 150 4.79 -15.10 19.15
C ASN A 150 4.16 -14.33 17.98
N LEU A 151 2.86 -14.46 17.82
CA LEU A 151 2.12 -13.84 16.73
C LEU A 151 1.02 -12.93 17.28
N LYS A 152 0.91 -11.78 16.68
CA LYS A 152 -0.26 -10.91 16.74
C LYS A 152 -0.81 -10.71 15.34
N PHE A 153 -2.09 -10.46 15.25
CA PHE A 153 -2.79 -10.27 13.99
C PHE A 153 -3.65 -9.02 14.05
N ILE A 154 -3.72 -8.32 12.94
CA ILE A 154 -4.73 -7.31 12.69
C ILE A 154 -5.16 -7.40 11.25
N PHE A 155 -6.44 -7.69 11.03
CA PHE A 155 -7.04 -7.76 9.69
C PHE A 155 -8.16 -6.75 9.61
N GLU A 156 -8.11 -5.86 8.62
CA GLU A 156 -9.08 -4.80 8.42
C GLU A 156 -10.04 -5.07 7.25
N GLY A 157 -11.17 -4.39 7.25
CA GLY A 157 -12.20 -4.46 6.21
C GLY A 157 -12.46 -3.13 5.51
N CYS A 158 -11.46 -2.24 5.45
CA CYS A 158 -11.60 -0.89 4.89
C CYS A 158 -10.33 -0.35 4.21
N GLU A 159 -9.36 -1.18 3.85
CA GLU A 159 -8.11 -0.75 3.20
C GLU A 159 -8.40 -0.08 1.86
N GLU A 160 -9.24 -0.69 1.05
CA GLU A 160 -9.66 -0.24 -0.27
C GLU A 160 -10.53 1.05 -0.23
N SER A 161 -10.88 1.47 0.97
CA SER A 161 -11.61 2.72 1.26
C SER A 161 -10.83 3.61 2.25
N ASN A 162 -9.50 3.60 2.19
CA ASN A 162 -8.55 4.42 2.95
C ASN A 162 -8.43 4.09 4.44
N SER A 163 -8.65 2.87 4.88
CA SER A 163 -8.46 2.40 6.27
C SER A 163 -9.13 3.29 7.33
N VAL A 164 -10.34 3.79 7.03
CA VAL A 164 -11.05 4.73 7.90
C VAL A 164 -11.26 4.14 9.29
N GLY A 165 -10.90 4.89 10.34
CA GLY A 165 -11.03 4.49 11.75
C GLY A 165 -9.90 3.60 12.26
N LEU A 166 -9.10 2.99 11.39
CA LEU A 166 -7.95 2.17 11.80
C LEU A 166 -6.82 3.00 12.44
N PRO A 167 -6.45 4.20 11.92
CA PRO A 167 -5.42 5.03 12.55
C PRO A 167 -5.72 5.37 14.01
N GLU A 168 -6.95 5.76 14.32
CA GLU A 168 -7.40 6.08 15.67
C GLU A 168 -7.37 4.84 16.57
N PHE A 169 -7.88 3.72 16.08
CA PHE A 169 -7.83 2.45 16.81
C PHE A 169 -6.40 2.05 17.17
N LEU A 170 -5.45 2.15 16.23
CA LEU A 170 -4.04 1.82 16.46
C LEU A 170 -3.41 2.75 17.50
N ALA A 171 -3.69 4.05 17.40
CA ALA A 171 -3.17 5.04 18.33
C ALA A 171 -3.63 4.79 19.78
N GLU A 172 -4.88 4.34 19.96
CA GLU A 172 -5.48 4.02 21.28
C GLU A 172 -5.09 2.64 21.81
N ASN A 173 -4.66 1.72 20.93
CA ASN A 173 -4.42 0.31 21.27
C ASN A 173 -2.98 -0.15 21.03
N LYS A 174 -1.98 0.73 21.16
CA LYS A 174 -0.56 0.41 20.92
C LYS A 174 -0.05 -0.78 21.72
N GLU A 175 -0.41 -0.88 23.00
CA GLU A 175 0.03 -1.99 23.87
C GLU A 175 -0.58 -3.33 23.43
N LEU A 176 -1.82 -3.35 22.94
CA LEU A 176 -2.45 -4.55 22.38
C LEU A 176 -1.64 -5.10 21.19
N LEU A 177 -1.13 -4.20 20.35
CA LEU A 177 -0.44 -4.54 19.10
C LEU A 177 1.10 -4.46 19.20
N LYS A 178 1.64 -4.23 20.41
CA LYS A 178 3.10 -4.19 20.61
C LYS A 178 3.76 -5.47 20.07
N ALA A 179 4.72 -5.29 19.17
CA ALA A 179 5.45 -6.36 18.50
C ALA A 179 6.90 -5.92 18.24
N ASP A 180 7.71 -6.78 17.65
CA ASP A 180 9.07 -6.46 17.23
C ASP A 180 9.12 -5.94 15.80
N MET A 181 8.19 -6.41 14.98
CA MET A 181 8.03 -5.98 13.60
C MET A 181 6.63 -6.26 13.08
N VAL A 182 6.30 -5.61 11.96
CA VAL A 182 5.12 -5.94 11.14
C VAL A 182 5.57 -6.66 9.88
N TYR A 183 4.94 -7.79 9.59
CA TYR A 183 5.12 -8.56 8.37
C TYR A 183 3.78 -8.66 7.64
N PHE A 184 3.75 -8.37 6.36
CA PHE A 184 2.56 -8.56 5.55
C PHE A 184 2.88 -8.75 4.07
N SER A 185 1.91 -9.27 3.35
CA SER A 185 1.98 -9.47 1.91
C SER A 185 0.81 -8.77 1.24
N ASP A 186 1.13 -7.86 0.32
CA ASP A 186 0.14 -7.10 -0.40
C ASP A 186 0.75 -6.56 -1.70
N GLY A 187 0.06 -6.82 -2.84
CA GLY A 187 0.45 -6.38 -4.15
C GLY A 187 1.36 -7.34 -4.92
N SER A 188 1.66 -6.94 -6.15
CA SER A 188 2.23 -7.79 -7.18
C SER A 188 3.76 -7.77 -7.22
N LYS A 189 4.33 -8.84 -7.75
CA LYS A 189 5.74 -8.96 -8.15
C LYS A 189 6.14 -7.86 -9.15
N SER A 190 7.41 -7.76 -9.42
CA SER A 190 7.98 -6.88 -10.45
C SER A 190 7.63 -7.38 -11.87
N HIS A 191 7.87 -6.52 -12.86
CA HIS A 191 7.76 -6.92 -14.27
C HIS A 191 8.74 -8.02 -14.70
N SER A 192 9.79 -8.27 -13.92
CA SER A 192 10.72 -9.40 -14.13
C SER A 192 10.27 -10.68 -13.41
N ASP A 193 9.04 -10.71 -12.88
CA ASP A 193 8.45 -11.82 -12.13
C ASP A 193 9.17 -12.15 -10.81
N GLU A 194 9.90 -11.19 -10.26
CA GLU A 194 10.57 -11.33 -8.97
C GLU A 194 9.72 -10.70 -7.86
N PRO A 195 9.59 -11.35 -6.69
CA PRO A 195 8.99 -10.73 -5.51
C PRO A 195 9.70 -9.44 -5.11
N ILE A 196 8.94 -8.50 -4.57
CA ILE A 196 9.45 -7.23 -4.07
C ILE A 196 9.38 -7.20 -2.56
N ILE A 197 10.52 -6.97 -1.92
CA ILE A 197 10.60 -6.66 -0.49
C ILE A 197 10.60 -5.14 -0.35
N ALA A 198 9.50 -4.58 0.11
CA ALA A 198 9.31 -3.14 0.23
C ALA A 198 9.46 -2.70 1.68
N LEU A 199 10.25 -1.64 1.89
CA LEU A 199 10.54 -1.08 3.21
C LEU A 199 9.86 0.26 3.45
N GLY A 200 9.26 0.86 2.42
CA GLY A 200 8.61 2.15 2.54
C GLY A 200 7.81 2.54 1.32
N VAL A 201 7.02 3.59 1.50
CA VAL A 201 6.12 4.16 0.49
C VAL A 201 6.13 5.68 0.58
N LYS A 202 5.80 6.34 -0.55
CA LYS A 202 5.48 7.76 -0.53
C LYS A 202 4.12 7.99 0.13
N GLY A 203 4.01 9.14 0.80
CA GLY A 203 2.72 9.68 1.21
C GLY A 203 2.00 10.37 0.07
N MET A 204 0.82 10.88 0.37
CA MET A 204 0.00 11.67 -0.55
C MET A 204 -0.77 12.75 0.21
N LEU A 205 -0.77 13.96 -0.36
CA LEU A 205 -1.71 15.01 0.00
C LEU A 205 -2.47 15.40 -1.27
N TYR A 206 -3.79 15.23 -1.26
CA TYR A 206 -4.66 15.61 -2.37
C TYR A 206 -5.53 16.80 -1.97
N VAL A 207 -5.41 17.91 -2.69
CA VAL A 207 -6.16 19.14 -2.42
C VAL A 207 -6.85 19.65 -3.69
N GLU A 208 -7.96 20.33 -3.49
CA GLU A 208 -8.66 21.12 -4.51
C GLU A 208 -8.63 22.59 -4.10
N LEU A 209 -8.18 23.44 -5.00
CA LEU A 209 -8.22 24.88 -4.87
C LEU A 209 -9.40 25.41 -5.65
N VAL A 210 -10.31 26.09 -4.96
CA VAL A 210 -11.49 26.70 -5.56
C VAL A 210 -11.37 28.21 -5.44
N LEU A 211 -11.03 28.86 -6.55
CA LEU A 211 -10.87 30.32 -6.61
C LEU A 211 -12.17 30.96 -7.15
N THR A 212 -12.69 31.91 -6.41
CA THR A 212 -13.92 32.64 -6.80
C THR A 212 -13.62 34.14 -6.82
N SER A 213 -13.70 34.75 -8.00
CA SER A 213 -13.41 36.17 -8.22
C SER A 213 -14.66 37.03 -8.38
N MET A 214 -15.78 36.41 -8.79
CA MET A 214 -17.06 37.09 -9.03
C MET A 214 -18.23 36.19 -8.69
N VAL A 215 -19.42 36.75 -8.54
CA VAL A 215 -20.63 36.00 -8.18
C VAL A 215 -21.24 35.25 -9.38
N ARG A 216 -20.85 35.61 -10.62
CA ARG A 216 -21.31 34.97 -11.87
C ARG A 216 -20.38 35.28 -13.03
N ASP A 217 -20.41 34.45 -14.05
CA ASP A 217 -19.75 34.69 -15.33
C ASP A 217 -20.37 35.90 -16.07
N VAL A 218 -19.51 36.61 -16.79
CA VAL A 218 -19.93 37.81 -17.53
C VAL A 218 -19.33 37.82 -18.93
N HIS A 219 -19.90 38.63 -19.81
CA HIS A 219 -19.41 38.77 -21.18
C HIS A 219 -17.99 39.34 -21.22
N SER A 220 -17.11 38.81 -22.06
CA SER A 220 -15.70 39.18 -22.15
C SER A 220 -15.41 40.63 -22.50
N GLN A 221 -16.41 41.40 -23.01
CA GLN A 221 -16.26 42.84 -23.19
C GLN A 221 -15.86 43.61 -21.93
N TYR A 222 -16.12 43.05 -20.75
CA TYR A 222 -15.74 43.62 -19.49
C TYR A 222 -14.31 43.22 -19.00
N ALA A 223 -13.54 42.45 -19.79
CA ALA A 223 -12.22 41.99 -19.43
C ALA A 223 -11.22 43.10 -19.00
N PRO A 224 -11.30 44.35 -19.55
CA PRO A 224 -10.41 45.42 -19.08
C PRO A 224 -10.67 45.90 -17.64
N VAL A 225 -11.84 45.60 -17.06
CA VAL A 225 -12.33 46.21 -15.83
C VAL A 225 -12.82 45.22 -14.78
N LEU A 226 -12.90 43.93 -15.09
CA LEU A 226 -13.31 42.88 -14.18
C LEU A 226 -12.23 41.78 -14.03
N PRO A 227 -12.12 41.17 -12.85
CA PRO A 227 -11.17 40.09 -12.62
C PRO A 227 -11.57 38.84 -13.43
N ASN A 228 -10.59 37.99 -13.70
CA ASN A 228 -10.78 36.71 -14.40
C ASN A 228 -10.22 35.58 -13.57
N ALA A 229 -11.09 34.75 -13.02
CA ALA A 229 -10.72 33.62 -12.17
C ALA A 229 -9.74 32.64 -12.84
N ALA A 230 -9.83 32.45 -14.17
CA ALA A 230 -8.90 31.59 -14.89
C ALA A 230 -7.47 32.15 -14.88
N TRP A 231 -7.30 33.45 -15.14
CA TRP A 231 -6.00 34.10 -15.06
C TRP A 231 -5.45 34.13 -13.64
N GLU A 232 -6.27 34.45 -12.64
CA GLU A 232 -5.84 34.44 -11.24
C GLU A 232 -5.37 33.04 -10.80
N MET A 233 -6.06 31.96 -11.23
CA MET A 233 -5.66 30.59 -10.95
C MET A 233 -4.32 30.24 -11.63
N VAL A 234 -4.11 30.60 -12.88
CA VAL A 234 -2.85 30.38 -13.60
C VAL A 234 -1.69 31.09 -12.90
N GLU A 235 -1.88 32.34 -12.51
CA GLU A 235 -0.87 33.12 -11.77
C GLU A 235 -0.60 32.51 -10.39
N LEU A 236 -1.62 32.06 -9.69
CA LEU A 236 -1.48 31.38 -8.40
C LEU A 236 -0.65 30.10 -8.54
N LEU A 237 -1.00 29.23 -9.48
CA LEU A 237 -0.26 27.99 -9.72
C LEU A 237 1.21 28.26 -10.08
N GLY A 238 1.48 29.32 -10.86
CA GLY A 238 2.84 29.78 -11.15
C GLY A 238 3.59 30.34 -9.93
N LYS A 239 2.87 30.88 -8.93
CA LYS A 239 3.47 31.28 -7.63
C LYS A 239 3.71 30.08 -6.71
N LEU A 240 2.84 29.07 -6.75
CA LEU A 240 3.00 27.85 -5.93
C LEU A 240 4.15 26.97 -6.44
N ARG A 241 4.46 26.97 -7.75
CA ARG A 241 5.59 26.23 -8.33
C ARG A 241 6.29 27.10 -9.38
N ARG A 242 7.58 27.40 -9.17
CA ARG A 242 8.41 28.19 -10.08
C ARG A 242 9.67 27.41 -10.43
N ASP A 243 10.01 27.35 -11.71
CA ASP A 243 11.23 26.68 -12.22
C ASP A 243 11.36 25.23 -11.73
N GLY A 244 10.24 24.52 -11.64
CA GLY A 244 10.19 23.16 -11.13
C GLY A 244 10.20 23.02 -9.60
N ILE A 245 10.38 24.10 -8.84
CA ILE A 245 10.51 24.12 -7.38
C ILE A 245 9.20 24.57 -6.75
N VAL A 246 8.70 23.81 -5.77
CA VAL A 246 7.53 24.16 -4.97
C VAL A 246 7.90 25.29 -4.03
N GLN A 247 7.07 26.34 -4.00
CA GLN A 247 7.33 27.57 -3.24
C GLN A 247 6.59 27.60 -1.88
N ILE A 248 5.82 26.56 -1.56
CA ILE A 248 5.15 26.44 -0.26
C ILE A 248 6.23 26.40 0.83
N PRO A 249 6.23 27.31 1.79
CA PRO A 249 7.21 27.31 2.88
C PRO A 249 7.21 25.98 3.62
N GLY A 250 8.39 25.46 3.94
CA GLY A 250 8.54 24.19 4.64
C GLY A 250 8.33 22.92 3.79
N PHE A 251 8.04 23.05 2.49
CA PHE A 251 7.79 21.86 1.65
C PHE A 251 8.97 20.90 1.59
N TYR A 252 10.20 21.38 1.63
CA TYR A 252 11.42 20.57 1.53
C TYR A 252 12.19 20.41 2.85
N GLU A 253 11.81 21.15 3.91
CA GLU A 253 12.63 21.30 5.12
C GLU A 253 12.82 20.01 5.91
N ASP A 254 11.78 19.19 5.99
CA ASP A 254 11.80 17.98 6.83
C ASP A 254 12.26 16.72 6.07
N ILE A 255 12.62 16.83 4.78
CA ILE A 255 12.99 15.68 3.96
C ILE A 255 14.27 15.03 4.47
N ILE A 256 14.20 13.72 4.75
CA ILE A 256 15.38 12.90 5.01
C ILE A 256 15.87 12.33 3.67
N PRO A 257 17.07 12.71 3.21
CA PRO A 257 17.63 12.19 1.97
C PRO A 257 17.84 10.67 2.04
N ALA A 258 17.66 9.99 0.91
CA ALA A 258 18.06 8.59 0.80
C ALA A 258 19.58 8.42 0.97
N THR A 259 19.98 7.35 1.64
CA THR A 259 21.38 7.01 1.83
C THR A 259 22.03 6.58 0.51
N PRO A 260 23.37 6.65 0.39
CA PRO A 260 24.06 6.12 -0.79
C PRO A 260 23.73 4.65 -1.09
N LYS A 261 23.62 3.82 -0.04
CA LYS A 261 23.26 2.39 -0.14
C LYS A 261 21.85 2.20 -0.72
N GLU A 262 20.87 3.00 -0.28
CA GLU A 262 19.51 2.96 -0.83
C GLU A 262 19.47 3.38 -2.30
N ASN A 263 20.19 4.42 -2.66
CA ASN A 263 20.28 4.87 -4.05
C ASN A 263 20.99 3.84 -4.94
N GLU A 264 22.03 3.17 -4.45
CA GLU A 264 22.70 2.08 -5.14
C GLU A 264 21.74 0.92 -5.42
N ILE A 265 21.00 0.48 -4.41
CA ILE A 265 19.99 -0.58 -4.55
C ILE A 265 18.91 -0.18 -5.56
N LEU A 266 18.34 1.01 -5.45
CA LEU A 266 17.34 1.51 -6.39
C LEU A 266 17.87 1.56 -7.82
N ASN A 267 19.08 2.09 -8.01
CA ASN A 267 19.65 2.26 -9.34
C ASN A 267 20.30 0.98 -9.93
N SER A 268 20.29 -0.14 -9.20
CA SER A 268 20.64 -1.46 -9.75
C SER A 268 19.58 -2.02 -10.70
N GLY A 269 18.38 -1.43 -10.75
CA GLY A 269 17.32 -1.80 -11.66
C GLY A 269 17.66 -1.56 -13.13
N PRO A 270 16.92 -2.19 -14.06
CA PRO A 270 17.19 -2.08 -15.50
C PRO A 270 16.94 -0.65 -16.02
N ASN A 271 17.63 -0.27 -17.10
CA ASN A 271 17.32 0.99 -17.80
C ASN A 271 15.94 0.88 -18.47
N VAL A 272 15.03 1.78 -18.13
CA VAL A 272 13.64 1.79 -18.60
C VAL A 272 13.33 2.90 -19.61
N ASP A 273 14.28 3.74 -19.96
CA ASP A 273 14.06 4.95 -20.78
C ASP A 273 13.40 4.62 -22.12
N ALA A 274 13.90 3.60 -22.82
CA ALA A 274 13.35 3.19 -24.11
C ALA A 274 11.90 2.64 -23.97
N ALA A 275 11.62 1.92 -22.89
CA ALA A 275 10.29 1.39 -22.61
C ALA A 275 9.30 2.52 -22.29
N LEU A 276 9.70 3.48 -21.46
CA LEU A 276 8.89 4.65 -21.13
C LEU A 276 8.60 5.51 -22.35
N ARG A 277 9.61 5.78 -23.17
CA ARG A 277 9.45 6.51 -24.43
C ARG A 277 8.47 5.81 -25.38
N LYS A 278 8.58 4.48 -25.49
CA LYS A 278 7.65 3.69 -26.32
C LYS A 278 6.23 3.72 -25.78
N THR A 279 6.06 3.63 -24.46
CA THR A 279 4.74 3.53 -23.84
C THR A 279 4.03 4.87 -23.73
N TYR A 280 4.76 5.93 -23.36
CA TYR A 280 4.17 7.25 -23.07
C TYR A 280 4.47 8.32 -24.10
N GLY A 281 5.34 8.05 -25.09
CA GLY A 281 5.72 9.02 -26.12
C GLY A 281 6.57 10.19 -25.60
N ALA A 282 7.17 10.06 -24.40
CA ALA A 282 7.94 11.10 -23.73
C ALA A 282 9.23 10.54 -23.15
N ASP A 283 10.28 11.35 -23.15
CA ASP A 283 11.51 11.03 -22.44
C ASP A 283 11.35 11.22 -20.93
N PRO A 284 11.87 10.31 -20.09
CA PRO A 284 11.85 10.50 -18.66
C PRO A 284 12.71 11.70 -18.25
N ILE A 285 12.26 12.42 -17.22
CA ILE A 285 12.92 13.63 -16.70
C ILE A 285 13.58 13.30 -15.37
N TYR A 286 14.90 13.14 -15.35
CA TYR A 286 15.70 12.94 -14.13
C TYR A 286 17.14 13.39 -14.35
N ASP A 287 17.87 13.67 -13.25
CA ASP A 287 19.32 13.88 -13.32
C ASP A 287 20.01 12.52 -13.47
N PRO A 288 20.77 12.27 -14.55
CA PRO A 288 21.50 11.02 -14.75
C PRO A 288 22.50 10.68 -13.62
N LYS A 289 22.95 11.68 -12.85
CA LYS A 289 23.83 11.46 -11.69
C LYS A 289 23.06 10.91 -10.48
N VAL A 290 21.77 11.20 -10.39
CA VAL A 290 20.87 10.68 -9.34
C VAL A 290 20.31 9.33 -9.75
N GLY A 291 19.96 9.17 -11.01
CA GLY A 291 19.35 7.97 -11.58
C GLY A 291 17.82 8.02 -11.58
N TYR A 292 17.21 7.23 -12.48
CA TYR A 292 15.76 7.17 -12.67
C TYR A 292 15.04 6.71 -11.40
N TYR A 293 15.40 5.54 -10.87
CA TYR A 293 14.70 4.97 -9.72
C TYR A 293 14.87 5.77 -8.43
N ALA A 294 16.08 6.31 -8.21
CA ALA A 294 16.31 7.17 -7.05
C ALA A 294 15.47 8.46 -7.14
N THR A 295 15.37 9.06 -8.33
CA THR A 295 14.50 10.23 -8.57
C THR A 295 13.02 9.86 -8.37
N LEU A 296 12.57 8.79 -9.00
CA LEU A 296 11.16 8.36 -8.92
C LEU A 296 10.73 8.09 -7.46
N ASN A 297 11.57 7.43 -6.69
CA ASN A 297 11.20 6.96 -5.35
C ASN A 297 11.43 8.00 -4.25
N ASN A 298 12.43 8.89 -4.40
CA ASN A 298 12.88 9.76 -3.31
C ASN A 298 12.63 11.26 -3.55
N THR A 299 12.00 11.65 -4.68
CA THR A 299 11.67 13.06 -4.94
C THR A 299 10.18 13.33 -4.66
N PRO A 300 9.83 14.34 -3.84
CA PRO A 300 8.44 14.72 -3.67
C PRO A 300 7.89 15.34 -4.95
N THR A 301 6.57 15.28 -5.15
CA THR A 301 5.93 15.85 -6.32
C THR A 301 4.91 16.92 -5.95
N PHE A 302 4.66 17.83 -6.89
CA PHE A 302 3.55 18.77 -6.87
C PHE A 302 2.95 18.73 -8.27
N ASN A 303 1.86 17.98 -8.41
CA ASN A 303 1.22 17.70 -9.69
C ASN A 303 -0.13 18.40 -9.80
N ILE A 304 -0.45 18.90 -11.00
CA ILE A 304 -1.79 19.37 -11.34
C ILE A 304 -2.50 18.20 -12.00
N SER A 305 -3.41 17.55 -11.29
CA SER A 305 -4.21 16.43 -11.82
C SER A 305 -5.47 16.90 -12.56
N GLY A 306 -5.88 18.15 -12.35
CA GLY A 306 -7.01 18.74 -13.04
C GLY A 306 -7.02 20.25 -12.92
N ILE A 307 -7.48 20.94 -13.98
CA ILE A 307 -7.75 22.38 -13.98
C ILE A 307 -8.99 22.64 -14.82
N SER A 308 -9.91 23.47 -14.32
CA SER A 308 -11.12 23.82 -15.03
C SER A 308 -11.56 25.25 -14.72
N SER A 309 -11.97 25.98 -15.75
CA SER A 309 -12.55 27.32 -15.64
C SER A 309 -13.18 27.72 -16.96
N GLY A 310 -14.22 28.54 -16.93
CA GLY A 310 -14.88 29.09 -18.11
C GLY A 310 -15.60 28.04 -18.97
N PHE A 311 -15.73 28.34 -20.26
CA PHE A 311 -16.44 27.49 -21.21
C PHE A 311 -15.51 26.40 -21.76
N THR A 312 -15.89 25.14 -21.57
CA THR A 312 -15.14 23.95 -22.00
C THR A 312 -15.93 23.05 -22.97
N GLY A 313 -17.11 23.50 -23.40
CA GLY A 313 -17.94 22.78 -24.39
C GLY A 313 -17.53 23.06 -25.83
N ASP A 314 -18.23 22.42 -26.77
CA ASP A 314 -18.02 22.63 -28.21
C ASP A 314 -18.45 24.05 -28.63
N GLY A 315 -17.73 24.63 -29.60
CA GLY A 315 -18.00 25.97 -30.14
C GLY A 315 -17.23 27.08 -29.39
N THR A 316 -17.80 28.30 -29.36
CA THR A 316 -17.16 29.48 -28.78
C THR A 316 -18.08 30.20 -27.79
N ALA A 317 -17.49 30.67 -26.65
CA ALA A 317 -18.16 31.58 -25.73
C ALA A 317 -17.24 32.74 -25.36
N THR A 318 -17.73 33.97 -25.49
CA THR A 318 -17.00 35.17 -25.09
C THR A 318 -17.33 35.49 -23.62
N VAL A 319 -16.68 34.81 -22.68
CA VAL A 319 -17.00 34.85 -21.25
C VAL A 319 -15.75 35.12 -20.40
N ILE A 320 -15.95 35.86 -19.30
CA ILE A 320 -15.02 35.92 -18.19
C ILE A 320 -15.56 34.98 -17.11
N PRO A 321 -14.83 33.90 -16.73
CA PRO A 321 -15.27 33.00 -15.69
C PRO A 321 -15.19 33.67 -14.32
N SER A 322 -16.19 33.40 -13.51
CA SER A 322 -16.25 33.85 -12.10
C SER A 322 -15.51 32.91 -11.16
N LYS A 323 -15.28 31.67 -11.58
CA LYS A 323 -14.70 30.61 -10.77
C LYS A 323 -13.66 29.80 -11.56
N ALA A 324 -12.61 29.39 -10.87
CA ALA A 324 -11.64 28.42 -11.37
C ALA A 324 -11.36 27.35 -10.32
N VAL A 325 -11.10 26.13 -10.76
CA VAL A 325 -10.80 25.00 -9.89
C VAL A 325 -9.50 24.34 -10.35
N ALA A 326 -8.59 24.06 -9.40
CA ALA A 326 -7.40 23.25 -9.65
C ALA A 326 -7.35 22.10 -8.65
N LYS A 327 -7.10 20.89 -9.14
CA LYS A 327 -6.87 19.70 -8.33
C LYS A 327 -5.38 19.38 -8.33
N LEU A 328 -4.82 19.23 -7.15
CA LEU A 328 -3.39 19.06 -6.94
C LEU A 328 -3.15 17.79 -6.13
N ASP A 329 -2.24 16.94 -6.59
CA ASP A 329 -1.71 15.82 -5.82
C ASP A 329 -0.23 16.03 -5.55
N MET A 330 0.16 15.78 -4.31
CA MET A 330 1.54 15.87 -3.84
C MET A 330 1.96 14.52 -3.32
N ARG A 331 2.91 13.87 -3.99
CA ARG A 331 3.56 12.69 -3.41
C ARG A 331 4.61 13.15 -2.43
N LEU A 332 4.48 12.70 -1.19
CA LEU A 332 5.35 13.08 -0.08
C LEU A 332 6.42 12.02 0.15
N VAL A 333 7.62 12.45 0.56
CA VAL A 333 8.72 11.55 0.90
C VAL A 333 8.98 11.57 2.40
N VAL A 334 9.79 10.64 2.86
CA VAL A 334 10.09 10.40 4.29
C VAL A 334 10.29 11.68 5.07
N ALA A 335 9.63 11.74 6.22
CA ALA A 335 9.56 12.82 7.19
C ALA A 335 8.74 14.06 6.78
N GLN A 336 8.25 14.15 5.55
CA GLN A 336 7.25 15.17 5.22
C GLN A 336 5.92 14.85 5.90
N SER A 337 5.25 15.85 6.48
CA SER A 337 3.90 15.74 7.03
C SER A 337 2.88 16.40 6.10
N GLY A 338 1.93 15.62 5.61
CA GLY A 338 0.85 16.13 4.75
C GLY A 338 0.02 17.21 5.47
N LYS A 339 -0.23 17.05 6.76
CA LYS A 339 -0.93 18.03 7.60
C LYS A 339 -0.18 19.36 7.67
N LYS A 340 1.14 19.32 7.97
CA LYS A 340 1.99 20.51 8.03
C LYS A 340 2.03 21.24 6.69
N ILE A 341 2.16 20.49 5.58
CA ILE A 341 2.18 21.07 4.23
C ILE A 341 0.83 21.70 3.89
N LEU A 342 -0.29 21.09 4.24
CA LEU A 342 -1.62 21.67 4.05
C LEU A 342 -1.81 22.99 4.82
N GLU A 343 -1.37 23.04 6.08
CA GLU A 343 -1.40 24.26 6.92
C GLU A 343 -0.52 25.36 6.31
N ASN A 344 0.69 25.01 5.87
CA ASN A 344 1.61 25.94 5.23
C ASN A 344 1.07 26.45 3.87
N LEU A 345 0.43 25.59 3.08
CA LEU A 345 -0.23 26.00 1.85
C LEU A 345 -1.31 27.06 2.13
N LYS A 346 -2.19 26.81 3.08
CA LYS A 346 -3.25 27.77 3.46
C LYS A 346 -2.67 29.11 3.92
N ALA A 347 -1.65 29.08 4.79
CA ALA A 347 -0.97 30.29 5.25
C ALA A 347 -0.26 31.03 4.10
N TYR A 348 0.35 30.30 3.17
CA TYR A 348 1.04 30.88 2.04
C TYR A 348 0.06 31.56 1.05
N LEU A 349 -1.10 30.95 0.79
CA LEU A 349 -2.17 31.56 -0.01
C LEU A 349 -2.60 32.92 0.58
N HIS A 350 -2.82 32.99 1.89
CA HIS A 350 -3.13 34.23 2.57
C HIS A 350 -2.01 35.29 2.40
N THR A 351 -0.74 34.89 2.58
CA THR A 351 0.42 35.76 2.38
C THR A 351 0.50 36.31 0.95
N LEU A 352 0.06 35.53 -0.04
CA LEU A 352 0.03 35.94 -1.45
C LEU A 352 -1.19 36.78 -1.81
N GLY A 353 -2.13 37.01 -0.85
CA GLY A 353 -3.35 37.80 -1.05
C GLY A 353 -4.48 37.02 -1.76
N TYR A 354 -4.46 35.69 -1.70
CA TYR A 354 -5.50 34.82 -2.27
C TYR A 354 -6.50 34.34 -1.21
N ASP A 355 -7.11 35.28 -0.48
CA ASP A 355 -8.14 34.99 0.53
C ASP A 355 -9.46 34.49 -0.09
N ASN A 356 -9.62 34.65 -1.39
CA ASN A 356 -10.75 34.16 -2.18
C ASN A 356 -10.58 32.73 -2.70
N VAL A 357 -9.55 31.99 -2.20
CA VAL A 357 -9.30 30.59 -2.55
C VAL A 357 -9.70 29.70 -1.38
N GLU A 358 -10.70 28.86 -1.60
CA GLU A 358 -11.04 27.76 -0.71
C GLU A 358 -10.10 26.56 -0.96
N VAL A 359 -9.54 26.00 0.10
CA VAL A 359 -8.69 24.78 0.04
C VAL A 359 -9.46 23.60 0.62
N ILE A 360 -9.87 22.69 -0.25
CA ILE A 360 -10.57 21.45 0.12
C ILE A 360 -9.54 20.33 0.14
N CYS A 361 -9.37 19.67 1.29
CA CYS A 361 -8.51 18.50 1.41
C CYS A 361 -9.34 17.23 1.19
N HIS A 362 -8.96 16.44 0.20
CA HIS A 362 -9.62 15.17 -0.13
C HIS A 362 -8.97 13.96 0.57
N GLY A 363 -7.72 14.09 1.02
CA GLY A 363 -7.05 13.03 1.75
C GLY A 363 -5.60 13.34 2.05
N ILE A 364 -5.11 12.75 3.14
CA ILE A 364 -3.71 12.79 3.57
C ILE A 364 -3.32 11.37 3.95
N THR A 365 -2.20 10.90 3.39
CA THR A 365 -1.51 9.68 3.81
C THR A 365 -0.06 10.05 4.00
N ASP A 366 0.46 9.89 5.20
CA ASP A 366 1.87 10.23 5.47
C ASP A 366 2.81 9.18 4.84
N PRO A 367 4.02 9.57 4.43
CA PRO A 367 5.02 8.61 3.96
C PRO A 367 5.50 7.73 5.11
N ALA A 368 5.94 6.54 4.76
CA ALA A 368 6.40 5.54 5.71
C ALA A 368 7.71 4.90 5.24
N LYS A 369 8.60 4.59 6.18
CA LYS A 369 9.84 3.91 5.83
C LYS A 369 10.46 3.17 7.01
N THR A 370 10.82 1.92 6.77
CA THR A 370 11.71 1.13 7.62
C THR A 370 13.16 1.29 7.14
N SER A 371 14.11 1.35 8.06
CA SER A 371 15.53 1.44 7.71
C SER A 371 15.99 0.24 6.88
N ILE A 372 16.80 0.49 5.85
CA ILE A 372 17.46 -0.55 5.06
C ILE A 372 18.42 -1.42 5.91
N ASP A 373 18.82 -0.92 7.06
CA ASP A 373 19.71 -1.62 8.00
C ASP A 373 18.93 -2.40 9.09
N THR A 374 17.60 -2.53 8.93
CA THR A 374 16.80 -3.37 9.82
C THR A 374 17.32 -4.80 9.84
N PRO A 375 17.49 -5.42 11.02
CA PRO A 375 17.99 -6.79 11.10
C PRO A 375 17.05 -7.83 10.49
N TYR A 376 15.79 -7.47 10.25
CA TYR A 376 14.78 -8.35 9.65
C TYR A 376 14.92 -8.49 8.14
N LEU A 377 15.45 -7.47 7.43
CA LEU A 377 15.57 -7.51 5.97
C LEU A 377 16.37 -8.71 5.45
N PRO A 378 17.61 -8.97 5.90
CA PRO A 378 18.40 -10.12 5.40
C PRO A 378 17.75 -11.46 5.71
N VAL A 379 16.98 -11.55 6.78
CA VAL A 379 16.26 -12.76 7.20
C VAL A 379 15.09 -13.03 6.25
N ILE A 380 14.24 -12.03 6.04
CA ILE A 380 13.09 -12.14 5.11
C ILE A 380 13.56 -12.31 3.68
N GLN A 381 14.65 -11.63 3.26
CA GLN A 381 15.20 -11.79 1.92
C GLN A 381 15.69 -13.22 1.65
N ARG A 382 16.30 -13.89 2.65
CA ARG A 382 16.65 -15.32 2.51
C ARG A 382 15.40 -16.18 2.32
N ALA A 383 14.36 -15.98 3.15
CA ALA A 383 13.11 -16.72 3.01
C ALA A 383 12.45 -16.52 1.64
N VAL A 384 12.42 -15.29 1.13
CA VAL A 384 11.87 -15.01 -0.21
C VAL A 384 12.70 -15.68 -1.29
N ASN A 385 14.04 -15.62 -1.20
CA ASN A 385 14.92 -16.22 -2.19
C ASN A 385 14.86 -17.76 -2.17
N GLU A 386 14.62 -18.37 -1.02
CA GLU A 386 14.41 -19.82 -0.89
C GLU A 386 13.18 -20.28 -1.68
N GLU A 387 12.06 -19.55 -1.52
CA GLU A 387 10.78 -19.96 -2.12
C GLU A 387 10.63 -19.53 -3.59
N PHE A 388 11.20 -18.36 -3.95
CA PHE A 388 11.01 -17.77 -5.28
C PHE A 388 12.30 -17.68 -6.12
N GLY A 389 13.45 -18.04 -5.56
CA GLY A 389 14.75 -18.03 -6.24
C GLY A 389 15.46 -16.67 -6.20
N SER A 390 14.75 -15.56 -6.25
CA SER A 390 15.31 -14.20 -6.18
C SER A 390 14.31 -13.21 -5.60
N SER A 391 14.77 -12.01 -5.27
CA SER A 391 13.93 -10.91 -4.81
C SER A 391 14.54 -9.55 -5.14
N LEU A 392 13.69 -8.56 -5.32
CA LEU A 392 14.09 -7.15 -5.41
C LEU A 392 13.81 -6.44 -4.08
N VAL A 393 14.76 -5.65 -3.62
CA VAL A 393 14.59 -4.81 -2.42
C VAL A 393 14.28 -3.39 -2.86
N TYR A 394 13.15 -2.86 -2.41
CA TYR A 394 12.78 -1.47 -2.62
C TYR A 394 12.81 -0.72 -1.29
N PRO A 395 13.89 0.06 -1.03
CA PRO A 395 13.98 0.90 0.17
C PRO A 395 12.82 1.86 0.32
N ASN A 396 12.26 2.31 -0.80
CA ASN A 396 11.06 3.12 -0.87
C ASN A 396 10.35 2.88 -2.20
N ARG A 397 9.02 2.95 -2.23
CA ARG A 397 8.18 2.82 -3.43
C ARG A 397 7.57 4.16 -3.82
N PRO A 398 7.31 4.43 -5.12
CA PRO A 398 6.72 5.69 -5.56
C PRO A 398 5.20 5.77 -5.29
N SER A 399 4.56 4.65 -5.01
CA SER A 399 3.14 4.55 -4.67
C SER A 399 2.87 4.94 -3.22
N THR A 400 1.61 5.08 -2.87
CA THR A 400 1.13 5.30 -1.51
C THR A 400 0.37 4.06 -1.03
N ALA A 401 0.54 3.71 0.23
CA ALA A 401 -0.16 2.65 0.94
C ALA A 401 -0.21 3.01 2.44
N PRO A 402 -1.02 2.35 3.25
CA PRO A 402 -1.19 2.72 4.66
C PRO A 402 -0.02 2.28 5.57
N ASP A 403 1.17 2.10 5.04
CA ASP A 403 2.36 1.66 5.79
C ASP A 403 2.70 2.57 6.98
N TYR A 404 2.29 3.86 6.96
CA TYR A 404 2.46 4.80 8.07
C TYR A 404 1.73 4.35 9.35
N LEU A 405 0.72 3.52 9.22
CA LEU A 405 0.01 2.93 10.36
C LEU A 405 0.96 2.16 11.27
N TRP A 406 1.86 1.43 10.64
CA TRP A 406 2.81 0.55 11.33
C TRP A 406 4.05 1.30 11.77
N THR A 407 4.68 2.06 10.85
CA THR A 407 5.94 2.74 11.13
C THR A 407 5.78 4.00 11.97
N ASN A 408 4.75 4.84 11.69
CA ASN A 408 4.61 6.14 12.32
C ASN A 408 3.73 6.06 13.58
N ILE A 409 2.60 5.31 13.52
CA ILE A 409 1.68 5.21 14.65
C ILE A 409 2.17 4.19 15.67
N LEU A 410 2.48 2.95 15.25
CA LEU A 410 2.96 1.91 16.17
C LEU A 410 4.46 2.00 16.45
N GLY A 411 5.24 2.64 15.59
CA GLY A 411 6.70 2.74 15.73
C GLY A 411 7.42 1.42 15.44
N LEU A 412 6.84 0.54 14.63
CA LEU A 412 7.37 -0.79 14.35
C LEU A 412 8.08 -0.84 12.99
N PRO A 413 9.25 -1.48 12.88
CA PRO A 413 9.82 -1.81 11.59
C PRO A 413 8.85 -2.70 10.83
N THR A 414 8.60 -2.33 9.57
CA THR A 414 7.59 -2.95 8.72
C THR A 414 8.23 -3.45 7.44
N ILE A 415 7.96 -4.69 7.07
CA ILE A 415 8.40 -5.27 5.82
C ILE A 415 7.19 -5.86 5.09
N GLN A 416 6.94 -5.33 3.90
CA GLN A 416 5.95 -5.85 2.97
C GLN A 416 6.65 -6.75 1.95
N VAL A 417 6.14 -7.96 1.75
CA VAL A 417 6.61 -8.85 0.68
C VAL A 417 5.52 -9.04 -0.37
N ARG A 418 5.77 -8.55 -1.56
CA ARG A 418 4.83 -8.57 -2.69
C ARG A 418 5.17 -9.73 -3.60
N TRP A 419 4.28 -10.73 -3.64
CA TRP A 419 4.52 -11.97 -4.35
C TRP A 419 3.35 -12.42 -5.25
N CYS A 420 2.25 -11.69 -5.28
CA CYS A 420 1.17 -11.95 -6.24
C CYS A 420 1.64 -11.71 -7.67
N ASP A 421 0.92 -12.23 -8.65
CA ASP A 421 1.30 -12.11 -10.05
C ASP A 421 1.40 -10.65 -10.49
N PHE A 422 2.38 -10.35 -11.32
CA PHE A 422 2.52 -8.98 -11.82
C PHE A 422 1.34 -8.59 -12.75
N ASP A 423 0.73 -9.58 -13.40
CA ASP A 423 -0.42 -9.47 -14.30
C ASP A 423 -1.75 -9.86 -13.63
N SER A 424 -1.84 -9.76 -12.29
CA SER A 424 -3.00 -10.20 -11.50
C SER A 424 -4.30 -9.42 -11.75
N ASP A 425 -4.26 -8.33 -12.53
CA ASP A 425 -5.41 -7.47 -12.82
C ASP A 425 -6.10 -6.93 -11.55
N ASN A 426 -5.30 -6.58 -10.50
CA ASN A 426 -5.81 -5.95 -9.28
C ASN A 426 -6.69 -4.75 -9.63
N HIS A 427 -7.83 -4.59 -8.92
CA HIS A 427 -8.85 -3.55 -9.13
C HIS A 427 -9.54 -3.57 -10.51
N ALA A 428 -9.21 -4.56 -11.38
CA ALA A 428 -9.80 -4.74 -12.69
C ALA A 428 -10.65 -6.02 -12.79
N PRO A 429 -11.49 -6.16 -13.81
CA PRO A 429 -12.14 -7.45 -14.11
C PRO A 429 -11.11 -8.54 -14.43
N ASN A 430 -11.42 -9.76 -14.05
CA ASN A 430 -10.57 -10.96 -14.21
C ASN A 430 -9.33 -10.96 -13.29
N GLU A 431 -9.44 -10.38 -12.11
CA GLU A 431 -8.42 -10.56 -11.08
C GLU A 431 -8.13 -12.03 -10.85
N HIS A 432 -6.86 -12.35 -10.67
CA HIS A 432 -6.40 -13.73 -10.52
C HIS A 432 -5.07 -13.83 -9.78
N LEU A 433 -4.78 -15.07 -9.33
CA LEU A 433 -3.54 -15.43 -8.66
C LEU A 433 -3.10 -16.81 -9.14
N LYS A 434 -1.82 -16.96 -9.54
CA LYS A 434 -1.27 -18.28 -9.86
C LYS A 434 -1.33 -19.20 -8.66
N VAL A 435 -1.78 -20.43 -8.86
CA VAL A 435 -1.79 -21.48 -7.83
C VAL A 435 -0.39 -21.65 -7.24
N GLU A 436 0.63 -21.72 -8.09
CA GLU A 436 2.02 -21.83 -7.65
C GLU A 436 2.44 -20.69 -6.71
N ASN A 437 2.10 -19.44 -7.04
CA ASN A 437 2.45 -18.28 -6.20
C ASN A 437 1.70 -18.28 -4.87
N TYR A 438 0.44 -18.73 -4.87
CA TYR A 438 -0.33 -18.89 -3.64
C TYR A 438 0.30 -19.92 -2.70
N LEU A 439 0.66 -21.10 -3.22
CA LEU A 439 1.30 -22.15 -2.43
C LEU A 439 2.69 -21.74 -1.94
N LYS A 440 3.48 -21.06 -2.79
CA LYS A 440 4.74 -20.42 -2.38
C LYS A 440 4.55 -19.34 -1.32
N GLY A 441 3.44 -18.59 -1.36
CA GLY A 441 3.10 -17.59 -0.33
C GLY A 441 2.89 -18.22 1.05
N ILE A 442 2.28 -19.42 1.10
CA ILE A 442 2.14 -20.20 2.33
C ILE A 442 3.53 -20.62 2.85
N ALA A 443 4.35 -21.21 1.96
CA ALA A 443 5.70 -21.62 2.29
C ALA A 443 6.55 -20.44 2.78
N LEU A 444 6.54 -19.34 2.04
CA LEU A 444 7.26 -18.11 2.38
C LEU A 444 6.92 -17.62 3.79
N THR A 445 5.65 -17.56 4.15
CA THR A 445 5.25 -17.08 5.47
C THR A 445 5.77 -18.02 6.58
N ALA A 446 5.64 -19.34 6.40
CA ALA A 446 6.15 -20.31 7.36
C ALA A 446 7.67 -20.23 7.51
N THR A 447 8.39 -20.10 6.38
CA THR A 447 9.85 -19.95 6.32
C THR A 447 10.30 -18.65 6.98
N ALA A 448 9.67 -17.51 6.65
CA ALA A 448 10.01 -16.21 7.21
C ALA A 448 9.82 -16.19 8.75
N LEU A 449 8.70 -16.71 9.25
CA LEU A 449 8.45 -16.79 10.70
C LEU A 449 9.45 -17.70 11.40
N THR A 450 9.85 -18.81 10.76
CA THR A 450 10.86 -19.73 11.30
C THR A 450 12.24 -19.06 11.36
N GLU A 451 12.64 -18.39 10.31
CA GLU A 451 13.90 -17.63 10.25
C GLU A 451 13.95 -16.50 11.30
N ILE A 452 12.86 -15.70 11.44
CA ILE A 452 12.75 -14.65 12.45
C ILE A 452 12.89 -15.26 13.86
N GLY A 453 12.33 -16.44 14.08
CA GLY A 453 12.44 -17.16 15.35
C GLY A 453 13.87 -17.57 15.74
N THR A 454 14.81 -17.60 14.79
CA THR A 454 16.23 -17.88 15.07
C THR A 454 17.01 -16.64 15.49
N MET A 455 16.45 -15.45 15.32
CA MET A 455 17.13 -14.19 15.64
C MET A 455 17.23 -13.99 17.16
N PRO A 456 18.35 -13.42 17.67
CA PRO A 456 18.46 -13.08 19.07
C PRO A 456 17.41 -12.03 19.48
N LEU A 457 16.99 -12.07 20.74
CA LEU A 457 16.24 -10.97 21.33
C LEU A 457 17.16 -9.75 21.49
N GLU A 458 16.62 -8.56 21.29
CA GLU A 458 17.37 -7.33 21.58
C GLU A 458 17.57 -7.20 23.10
N GLU A 459 18.78 -6.79 23.52
CA GLU A 459 19.08 -6.55 24.93
C GLU A 459 18.28 -5.32 25.40
N GLY A 460 17.46 -5.47 26.44
CA GLY A 460 16.75 -4.36 27.08
C GLY A 460 15.23 -4.32 26.92
N ARG A 461 14.59 -5.45 26.65
CA ARG A 461 13.12 -5.60 26.68
C ARG A 461 12.53 -5.55 28.08
#